data_94fca4a8625463341d96779d15fbd2cf
#
_entry.id   94fca4a8625463341d96779d15fbd2cf
#
_cell.length_a   1.000
_cell.length_b   1.000
_cell.length_c   1.000
_cell.angle_alpha   90.00
_cell.angle_beta   90.00
_cell.angle_gamma   90.00
#
_symmetry.space_group_name_H-M   'P 1'
#
loop_
_entity.id
_entity.type
_entity.pdbx_description
1 polymer ?
#
loop_
_entity_poly.entity_id
_entity_poly.type
_entity_poly.pdbx_seq_one_letter_code
_entity_poly.pdbx_strand_id
1 'polypeptide(L)'
;MGSGAGGSYTGTSGGSQPYASSYHVERKMHQMDIKNGTYHDGHYDKNPTAKNINDMIHGNYIVGKNFNSENMPYVIDMKGNIILGKRNGNGRDGTPTPHPTLIGGRDPKVQMAGLVKIRGGKIISYDNQSGHYKPNIKSMSVADEAFGKLPSSVFKNKKGGK
;
A
#
# COMPACT_ATOMS: atom_id res chain seq x y z
N MET A 1 -4.67 -11.17 15.98
CA MET A 1 -4.32 -10.95 15.43
C MET A 1 -4.00 -10.82 14.62
N GLY A 2 -3.89 -10.54 14.41
CA GLY A 2 -3.48 -10.36 13.71
C GLY A 2 -3.40 -10.55 12.99
N SER A 3 -3.39 -10.57 12.78
CA SER A 3 -3.16 -10.77 12.05
C SER A 3 -2.66 -10.91 11.43
N GLY A 4 -2.62 -10.95 11.58
CA GLY A 4 -1.95 -11.47 11.02
C GLY A 4 -1.28 -11.46 10.16
N ALA A 5 -1.32 -12.03 9.50
CA ALA A 5 -0.52 -11.84 8.40
C ALA A 5 0.57 -10.95 8.79
N GLY A 6 1.15 -10.30 8.01
CA GLY A 6 2.29 -9.52 8.31
C GLY A 6 2.11 -8.41 9.31
N GLY A 7 1.01 -8.44 9.97
CA GLY A 7 0.68 -7.33 10.82
C GLY A 7 1.61 -7.08 11.98
N SER A 8 2.49 -7.98 12.23
CA SER A 8 3.38 -7.76 13.34
C SER A 8 4.45 -6.75 13.05
N TYR A 9 4.63 -6.36 11.83
CA TYR A 9 5.79 -5.61 11.51
C TYR A 9 5.58 -4.12 11.49
N THR A 10 6.47 -3.37 12.08
CA THR A 10 6.37 -1.93 12.04
C THR A 10 7.34 -1.30 11.06
N GLY A 11 8.49 -1.77 10.94
CA GLY A 11 9.41 -1.45 9.88
C GLY A 11 9.84 -0.05 9.58
N THR A 12 9.29 0.95 10.20
CA THR A 12 9.69 2.29 9.86
C THR A 12 10.68 2.80 10.88
N SER A 13 11.82 3.23 10.40
CA SER A 13 12.77 3.84 11.30
C SER A 13 12.25 5.19 11.72
N GLY A 14 12.57 5.62 12.88
CA GLY A 14 12.10 6.89 13.39
C GLY A 14 10.71 6.83 13.97
N GLY A 15 10.12 5.63 14.03
CA GLY A 15 8.83 5.46 14.65
C GLY A 15 7.68 5.80 13.75
N SER A 16 6.48 5.52 14.22
CA SER A 16 5.29 5.80 13.45
C SER A 16 4.60 7.04 13.96
N GLN A 17 3.67 7.55 13.17
CA GLN A 17 2.85 8.66 13.59
C GLN A 17 1.93 8.20 14.72
N PRO A 18 1.43 9.13 15.54
CA PRO A 18 0.41 8.76 16.52
C PRO A 18 -0.79 8.13 15.83
N TYR A 19 -1.46 7.26 16.53
CA TYR A 19 -2.64 6.61 15.98
C TYR A 19 -3.67 7.64 15.52
N ALA A 20 -4.21 7.41 14.34
CA ALA A 20 -5.22 8.29 13.77
C ALA A 20 -6.07 7.48 12.80
N SER A 21 -7.22 8.03 12.46
CA SER A 21 -8.10 7.37 11.49
C SER A 21 -7.60 7.58 10.06
N SER A 22 -6.71 8.52 9.86
CA SER A 22 -6.10 8.73 8.56
C SER A 22 -4.73 9.35 8.76
N TYR A 23 -3.91 9.26 7.74
CA TYR A 23 -2.54 9.74 7.79
C TYR A 23 -2.23 10.59 6.58
N HIS A 24 -1.52 11.68 6.82
CA HIS A 24 -0.99 12.54 5.75
C HIS A 24 0.46 12.17 5.51
N VAL A 25 0.96 12.51 4.34
CA VAL A 25 2.39 12.32 4.06
C VAL A 25 3.20 13.11 5.08
N GLU A 26 4.25 12.49 5.62
CA GLU A 26 5.16 13.17 6.51
C GLU A 26 5.75 14.36 5.81
N ARG A 27 5.71 15.53 6.46
CA ARG A 27 6.14 16.76 5.83
C ARG A 27 7.58 16.68 5.31
N LYS A 28 8.45 16.04 6.05
CA LYS A 28 9.85 15.96 5.65
C LYS A 28 10.05 15.19 4.36
N MET A 29 9.08 14.36 3.97
CA MET A 29 9.22 13.60 2.75
C MET A 29 8.96 14.47 1.51
N HIS A 30 8.28 15.60 1.67
CA HIS A 30 7.99 16.47 0.53
C HIS A 30 9.27 16.96 -0.12
N GLN A 31 10.29 17.29 0.66
CA GLN A 31 11.54 17.77 0.09
C GLN A 31 12.20 16.73 -0.81
N MET A 32 12.23 15.50 -0.34
CA MET A 32 12.81 14.44 -1.14
C MET A 32 11.99 14.21 -2.39
N ASP A 33 10.68 14.27 -2.27
CA ASP A 33 9.80 14.00 -3.40
C ASP A 33 9.87 15.12 -4.44
N ILE A 34 10.08 16.36 -4.01
CA ILE A 34 10.33 17.46 -4.94
C ILE A 34 11.62 17.21 -5.69
N LYS A 35 12.66 16.83 -4.96
CA LYS A 35 13.95 16.59 -5.57
C LYS A 35 13.88 15.46 -6.58
N ASN A 36 13.08 14.45 -6.31
CA ASN A 36 12.95 13.29 -7.19
C ASN A 36 11.96 13.51 -8.33
N GLY A 37 11.27 14.64 -8.35
CA GLY A 37 10.32 14.95 -9.41
C GLY A 37 8.96 14.31 -9.24
N THR A 38 8.71 13.70 -8.09
CA THR A 38 7.46 13.01 -7.82
C THR A 38 6.38 13.98 -7.31
N TYR A 39 6.80 15.02 -6.61
CA TYR A 39 5.91 16.02 -6.06
C TYR A 39 6.31 17.37 -6.63
N HIS A 40 5.41 18.01 -7.35
CA HIS A 40 5.70 19.30 -7.96
C HIS A 40 4.40 20.07 -8.15
N ASP A 41 4.54 21.39 -8.16
CA ASP A 41 3.38 22.27 -8.29
C ASP A 41 2.33 21.97 -7.22
N GLY A 42 2.78 21.53 -6.05
CA GLY A 42 1.89 21.29 -4.92
C GLY A 42 1.11 20.00 -4.98
N HIS A 43 1.49 19.07 -5.84
CA HIS A 43 0.77 17.81 -5.89
C HIS A 43 1.67 16.65 -6.29
N TYR A 44 1.22 15.45 -5.97
CA TYR A 44 1.89 14.21 -6.35
C TYR A 44 1.37 13.72 -7.67
N ASP A 45 2.28 13.19 -8.49
CA ASP A 45 1.88 12.48 -9.68
C ASP A 45 1.16 11.20 -9.31
N LYS A 46 0.36 10.69 -10.20
CA LYS A 46 -0.32 9.42 -9.99
C LYS A 46 0.50 8.30 -10.60
N ASN A 47 0.68 7.24 -9.84
CA ASN A 47 1.35 6.04 -10.32
C ASN A 47 0.50 5.42 -11.43
N PRO A 48 1.02 5.30 -12.66
CA PRO A 48 0.21 4.76 -13.74
C PRO A 48 -0.19 3.29 -13.57
N THR A 49 0.45 2.58 -12.64
CA THR A 49 0.09 1.18 -12.38
C THR A 49 -0.88 1.04 -11.21
N ALA A 50 -1.29 2.14 -10.59
CA ALA A 50 -2.18 2.08 -9.43
C ALA A 50 -3.52 1.47 -9.81
N LYS A 51 -3.96 0.47 -9.05
CA LYS A 51 -5.23 -0.21 -9.29
C LYS A 51 -5.87 -0.62 -7.98
N ASN A 52 -7.19 -0.59 -7.97
CA ASN A 52 -7.95 -1.18 -6.88
C ASN A 52 -7.79 -2.69 -6.98
N ILE A 53 -7.43 -3.34 -5.89
CA ILE A 53 -7.17 -4.77 -5.91
C ILE A 53 -8.39 -5.56 -6.38
N ASN A 54 -9.59 -5.07 -6.13
CA ASN A 54 -10.80 -5.76 -6.57
C ASN A 54 -10.87 -5.87 -8.09
N ASP A 55 -10.28 -4.91 -8.80
CA ASP A 55 -10.28 -4.95 -10.25
C ASP A 55 -9.27 -5.94 -10.80
N MET A 56 -8.46 -6.50 -9.92
CA MET A 56 -7.43 -7.45 -10.32
C MET A 56 -7.79 -8.88 -9.97
N ILE A 57 -8.93 -9.11 -9.33
CA ILE A 57 -9.31 -10.46 -8.93
C ILE A 57 -10.04 -11.14 -10.08
N HIS A 58 -9.50 -12.26 -10.51
CA HIS A 58 -10.10 -13.09 -11.55
C HIS A 58 -10.13 -14.51 -11.03
N GLY A 59 -11.31 -14.98 -10.69
CA GLY A 59 -11.45 -16.29 -10.08
C GLY A 59 -10.78 -16.29 -8.72
N ASN A 60 -9.82 -17.16 -8.54
CA ASN A 60 -9.12 -17.31 -7.26
C ASN A 60 -7.79 -16.61 -7.23
N TYR A 61 -7.51 -15.73 -8.18
CA TYR A 61 -6.18 -15.15 -8.31
C TYR A 61 -6.22 -13.65 -8.49
N ILE A 62 -5.17 -13.01 -8.00
CA ILE A 62 -4.89 -11.62 -8.30
C ILE A 62 -4.14 -11.62 -9.63
N VAL A 63 -4.67 -10.97 -10.63
CA VAL A 63 -4.09 -10.97 -11.97
C VAL A 63 -3.78 -9.54 -12.37
N GLY A 64 -2.55 -9.29 -12.72
CA GLY A 64 -2.14 -7.97 -13.18
C GLY A 64 -0.80 -8.09 -13.87
N LYS A 65 -0.64 -7.30 -14.92
CA LYS A 65 0.60 -7.35 -15.65
C LYS A 65 1.74 -6.99 -14.71
N ASN A 66 2.71 -7.88 -14.60
CA ASN A 66 3.90 -7.63 -13.77
C ASN A 66 3.59 -7.45 -12.29
N PHE A 67 2.53 -8.05 -11.81
CA PHE A 67 2.16 -7.94 -10.40
C PHE A 67 2.49 -9.18 -9.59
N ASN A 68 3.33 -10.04 -10.13
CA ASN A 68 3.78 -11.21 -9.37
C ASN A 68 5.02 -10.89 -8.59
N SER A 69 5.12 -9.69 -8.09
CA SER A 69 6.32 -9.35 -7.35
C SER A 69 5.98 -9.22 -5.89
N GLU A 70 7.00 -9.34 -5.08
CA GLU A 70 6.85 -9.19 -3.67
C GLU A 70 6.98 -7.75 -3.27
N ASN A 71 6.38 -7.43 -2.15
CA ASN A 71 6.56 -6.13 -1.52
C ASN A 71 6.13 -4.96 -2.40
N MET A 72 4.94 -5.08 -2.94
CA MET A 72 4.37 -3.96 -3.66
C MET A 72 3.72 -2.99 -2.69
N PRO A 73 3.90 -1.69 -2.90
CA PRO A 73 3.23 -0.72 -2.04
C PRO A 73 1.71 -0.78 -2.19
N TYR A 74 1.01 -0.66 -1.09
CA TYR A 74 -0.43 -0.53 -1.09
C TYR A 74 -0.84 0.58 -0.14
N VAL A 75 -2.03 1.13 -0.35
CA VAL A 75 -2.67 2.01 0.62
C VAL A 75 -4.12 1.57 0.75
N ILE A 76 -4.72 1.90 1.90
CA ILE A 76 -6.17 1.85 2.05
C ILE A 76 -6.62 3.28 1.91
N ASP A 77 -7.38 3.58 0.86
CA ASP A 77 -7.79 4.95 0.62
C ASP A 77 -8.92 5.34 1.59
N MET A 78 -9.39 6.55 1.47
CA MET A 78 -10.38 7.05 2.42
C MET A 78 -11.76 6.40 2.24
N LYS A 79 -11.94 5.65 1.17
CA LYS A 79 -13.17 4.91 0.94
C LYS A 79 -13.05 3.46 1.38
N GLY A 80 -11.88 3.06 1.89
CA GLY A 80 -11.67 1.69 2.32
C GLY A 80 -11.19 0.75 1.23
N ASN A 81 -10.83 1.28 0.07
CA ASN A 81 -10.34 0.45 -1.02
C ASN A 81 -8.85 0.19 -0.88
N ILE A 82 -8.43 -1.00 -1.27
CA ILE A 82 -7.01 -1.34 -1.31
C ILE A 82 -6.50 -0.96 -2.70
N ILE A 83 -5.60 0.01 -2.74
CA ILE A 83 -4.99 0.45 -3.99
C ILE A 83 -3.53 0.01 -3.95
N LEU A 84 -3.08 -0.66 -4.99
CA LEU A 84 -1.69 -1.07 -5.05
C LEU A 84 -1.11 -0.75 -6.41
N GLY A 85 0.20 -0.76 -6.49
CA GLY A 85 0.89 -0.49 -7.73
C GLY A 85 2.34 -0.86 -7.60
N LYS A 86 3.06 -0.77 -8.72
CA LYS A 86 4.46 -1.13 -8.72
C LYS A 86 5.28 -0.02 -8.10
N ARG A 87 6.32 -0.42 -7.38
CA ARG A 87 7.19 0.53 -6.71
C ARG A 87 7.84 1.51 -7.70
N ASN A 88 8.14 1.06 -8.89
CA ASN A 88 8.69 1.92 -9.94
C ASN A 88 7.70 1.95 -11.09
N GLY A 89 6.48 2.34 -10.80
CA GLY A 89 5.40 2.28 -11.75
C GLY A 89 5.54 3.22 -12.93
N ASN A 90 6.31 4.31 -12.74
CA ASN A 90 6.53 5.22 -13.84
C ASN A 90 7.56 4.67 -14.83
N GLY A 91 8.52 3.92 -14.35
CA GLY A 91 9.44 3.13 -15.16
C GLY A 91 10.21 3.80 -16.27
N ARG A 92 9.59 4.71 -16.98
CA ARG A 92 10.21 5.20 -18.18
C ARG A 92 11.33 6.20 -17.94
N ASP A 93 11.16 7.07 -16.99
CA ASP A 93 12.17 8.07 -16.70
C ASP A 93 12.82 7.86 -15.34
N GLY A 94 12.49 6.77 -14.68
CA GLY A 94 13.10 6.46 -13.39
C GLY A 94 12.56 7.24 -12.21
N THR A 95 11.52 8.02 -12.40
CA THR A 95 10.93 8.75 -11.29
C THR A 95 10.29 7.77 -10.31
N PRO A 96 10.62 7.85 -9.02
CA PRO A 96 10.04 6.91 -8.05
C PRO A 96 8.54 7.10 -7.92
N THR A 97 7.85 6.03 -7.59
CA THR A 97 6.41 6.09 -7.35
C THR A 97 6.12 5.58 -5.94
N PRO A 98 6.42 6.39 -4.91
CA PRO A 98 6.17 5.98 -3.53
C PRO A 98 4.69 5.95 -3.20
N HIS A 99 4.35 5.55 -1.99
CA HIS A 99 2.97 5.36 -1.57
C HIS A 99 2.03 6.51 -1.95
N PRO A 100 2.39 7.78 -1.77
CA PRO A 100 1.44 8.86 -2.09
C PRO A 100 1.00 8.87 -3.54
N THR A 101 1.81 8.35 -4.44
CA THR A 101 1.45 8.33 -5.86
C THR A 101 0.35 7.32 -6.15
N LEU A 102 0.05 6.41 -5.23
CA LEU A 102 -1.08 5.51 -5.43
C LEU A 102 -2.40 6.27 -5.41
N ILE A 103 -2.43 7.40 -4.73
CA ILE A 103 -3.58 8.29 -4.69
C ILE A 103 -3.35 9.49 -5.62
N GLY A 104 -2.20 10.13 -5.48
CA GLY A 104 -1.90 11.34 -6.24
C GLY A 104 -2.61 12.56 -5.69
N GLY A 105 -2.32 13.71 -6.26
CA GLY A 105 -3.02 14.93 -5.89
C GLY A 105 -2.32 15.72 -4.81
N ARG A 106 -3.04 16.71 -4.28
CA ARG A 106 -2.43 17.67 -3.38
C ARG A 106 -2.19 17.13 -1.98
N ASP A 107 -3.09 16.34 -1.48
CA ASP A 107 -2.98 15.85 -0.12
C ASP A 107 -3.49 14.41 -0.09
N PRO A 108 -2.67 13.46 -0.57
CA PRO A 108 -3.12 12.07 -0.66
C PRO A 108 -3.13 11.42 0.71
N LYS A 109 -4.23 11.56 1.39
CA LYS A 109 -4.46 11.05 2.72
C LYS A 109 -4.93 9.60 2.62
N VAL A 110 -4.49 8.76 3.54
CA VAL A 110 -4.82 7.33 3.52
C VAL A 110 -5.20 6.86 4.92
N GLN A 111 -5.93 5.76 4.99
CA GLN A 111 -6.22 5.13 6.26
C GLN A 111 -5.11 4.18 6.69
N MET A 112 -4.36 3.67 5.73
CA MET A 112 -3.26 2.74 6.01
C MET A 112 -2.34 2.71 4.80
N ALA A 113 -1.09 2.37 5.01
CA ALA A 113 -0.11 2.20 3.94
C ALA A 113 0.90 1.16 4.37
N GLY A 114 1.36 0.38 3.43
CA GLY A 114 2.35 -0.65 3.72
C GLY A 114 2.75 -1.36 2.46
N LEU A 115 3.28 -2.56 2.64
CA LEU A 115 3.68 -3.41 1.53
C LEU A 115 2.83 -4.67 1.55
N VAL A 116 2.43 -5.12 0.37
CA VAL A 116 1.71 -6.38 0.23
C VAL A 116 2.58 -7.32 -0.58
N LYS A 117 2.68 -8.55 -0.12
CA LYS A 117 3.46 -9.57 -0.80
C LYS A 117 2.48 -10.46 -1.56
N ILE A 118 2.65 -10.52 -2.87
CA ILE A 118 1.83 -11.37 -3.73
C ILE A 118 2.77 -12.28 -4.50
N ARG A 119 2.44 -13.54 -4.54
CA ARG A 119 3.25 -14.52 -5.26
C ARG A 119 2.33 -15.52 -5.91
N GLY A 120 2.52 -15.72 -7.21
CA GLY A 120 1.66 -16.65 -7.94
C GLY A 120 0.20 -16.27 -7.95
N GLY A 121 -0.08 -14.98 -7.84
CA GLY A 121 -1.46 -14.48 -7.81
C GLY A 121 -2.14 -14.61 -6.46
N LYS A 122 -1.40 -14.98 -5.41
CA LYS A 122 -1.98 -15.13 -4.08
C LYS A 122 -1.34 -14.18 -3.10
N ILE A 123 -2.14 -13.63 -2.21
CA ILE A 123 -1.63 -12.74 -1.17
C ILE A 123 -0.98 -13.58 -0.09
N ILE A 124 0.29 -13.27 0.22
CA ILE A 124 1.05 -13.96 1.25
C ILE A 124 0.96 -13.21 2.57
N SER A 125 1.13 -11.89 2.53
CA SER A 125 1.17 -11.06 3.74
C SER A 125 1.03 -9.60 3.38
N TYR A 126 0.76 -8.77 4.37
CA TYR A 126 0.77 -7.33 4.24
C TYR A 126 1.19 -6.72 5.57
N ASP A 127 1.71 -5.50 5.52
CA ASP A 127 2.26 -4.86 6.71
C ASP A 127 1.98 -3.36 6.71
N ASN A 128 2.66 -2.62 7.60
CA ASN A 128 2.50 -1.17 7.69
C ASN A 128 3.78 -0.41 7.34
N GLN A 129 4.61 -1.00 6.48
CA GLN A 129 5.87 -0.37 6.12
C GLN A 129 5.67 0.73 5.11
N SER A 130 5.77 1.97 5.54
CA SER A 130 5.68 3.12 4.65
C SER A 130 6.45 4.27 5.25
N GLY A 131 7.54 4.65 4.61
CA GLY A 131 8.32 5.80 5.09
C GLY A 131 7.61 7.12 4.90
N HIS A 132 6.69 7.18 3.93
CA HIS A 132 5.97 8.41 3.65
C HIS A 132 4.84 8.68 4.64
N TYR A 133 4.19 7.63 5.13
CA TYR A 133 3.05 7.80 6.03
C TYR A 133 3.32 7.32 7.44
N LYS A 134 4.20 6.37 7.61
CA LYS A 134 4.53 5.80 8.92
C LYS A 134 3.29 5.55 9.76
N PRO A 135 2.31 4.81 9.22
CA PRO A 135 1.08 4.62 9.98
C PRO A 135 1.32 3.81 11.24
N ASN A 136 0.57 4.15 12.27
CA ASN A 136 0.65 3.46 13.55
C ASN A 136 0.24 2.00 13.38
N ILE A 137 0.92 1.10 14.09
CA ILE A 137 0.61 -0.33 14.00
C ILE A 137 -0.83 -0.62 14.41
N LYS A 138 -1.41 0.21 15.26
CA LYS A 138 -2.80 0.02 15.66
C LYS A 138 -3.77 0.15 14.50
N SER A 139 -3.36 0.82 13.43
CA SER A 139 -4.21 0.93 12.25
C SER A 139 -4.17 -0.31 11.37
N MET A 140 -3.39 -1.33 11.75
CA MET A 140 -3.44 -2.60 11.03
C MET A 140 -4.83 -3.21 11.05
N SER A 141 -5.66 -2.84 12.04
CA SER A 141 -7.04 -3.31 12.05
C SER A 141 -7.80 -2.82 10.82
N VAL A 142 -7.45 -1.65 10.31
CA VAL A 142 -8.07 -1.14 9.08
C VAL A 142 -7.65 -2.01 7.89
N ALA A 143 -6.36 -2.36 7.83
CA ALA A 143 -5.89 -3.24 6.78
C ALA A 143 -6.54 -4.61 6.88
N ASP A 144 -6.62 -5.16 8.10
CA ASP A 144 -7.23 -6.47 8.31
C ASP A 144 -8.68 -6.46 7.84
N GLU A 145 -9.39 -5.38 8.11
CA GLU A 145 -10.78 -5.30 7.67
C GLU A 145 -10.89 -5.22 6.16
N ALA A 146 -10.05 -4.40 5.53
CA ALA A 146 -10.10 -4.24 4.09
C ALA A 146 -9.71 -5.53 3.36
N PHE A 147 -8.61 -6.14 3.77
CA PHE A 147 -8.17 -7.40 3.15
C PHE A 147 -9.15 -8.53 3.48
N GLY A 148 -9.79 -8.47 4.63
CA GLY A 148 -10.76 -9.50 5.03
C GLY A 148 -12.01 -9.53 4.18
N LYS A 149 -12.27 -8.47 3.41
CA LYS A 149 -13.42 -8.45 2.51
C LYS A 149 -13.14 -9.15 1.19
N LEU A 150 -11.90 -9.48 0.92
CA LEU A 150 -11.55 -10.17 -0.32
C LEU A 150 -11.91 -11.64 -0.20
N PRO A 151 -12.15 -12.32 -1.34
CA PRO A 151 -12.41 -13.76 -1.29
C PRO A 151 -11.25 -14.49 -0.63
N SER A 152 -11.56 -15.43 0.24
CA SER A 152 -10.50 -16.15 0.93
C SER A 152 -9.59 -16.90 -0.03
N SER A 153 -10.10 -17.25 -1.19
CA SER A 153 -9.33 -18.01 -2.16
C SER A 153 -8.16 -17.24 -2.75
N VAL A 154 -8.13 -15.90 -2.61
CA VAL A 154 -6.98 -15.16 -3.14
C VAL A 154 -5.82 -15.10 -2.16
N PHE A 155 -5.97 -15.71 -1.00
CA PHE A 155 -4.87 -15.78 -0.03
C PHE A 155 -4.19 -17.13 -0.10
N LYS A 156 -2.88 -17.12 0.05
CA LYS A 156 -2.16 -18.36 0.13
C LYS A 156 -2.28 -18.91 1.53
N ASN A 157 -2.31 -20.23 1.67
CA ASN A 157 -2.38 -20.85 2.98
C ASN A 157 -3.56 -20.44 3.79
N LYS A 158 -4.66 -20.55 3.17
CA LYS A 158 -5.84 -20.18 3.88
C LYS A 158 -6.17 -21.05 5.04
N LYS A 159 -5.46 -22.01 5.26
CA LYS A 159 -5.74 -22.77 6.29
C LYS A 159 -5.78 -22.09 7.54
N GLY A 160 -5.93 -21.88 7.85
CA GLY A 160 -5.90 -21.20 8.54
C GLY A 160 -6.44 -20.61 8.94
N GLY A 161 -6.62 -20.60 8.63
CA GLY A 161 -6.89 -19.97 8.61
C GLY A 161 -7.29 -19.78 9.02
N LYS A 162 -7.03 -20.10 9.31
CA LYS A 162 -7.04 -19.99 9.66
C LYS A 162 -7.36 -19.74 9.62
#